data_86e193587ce4450224dab41af41017e5
#
_entry.id   86e193587ce4450224dab41af41017e5
#
_cell.length_a   1.000
_cell.length_b   1.000
_cell.length_c   1.000
_cell.angle_alpha   90.00
_cell.angle_beta   90.00
_cell.angle_gamma   90.00
#
_symmetry.space_group_name_H-M   'P 1'
#
loop_
_entity.id
_entity.type
_entity.pdbx_description
1 polymer ?
#
loop_
_entity_poly.entity_id
_entity_poly.type
_entity_poly.pdbx_seq_one_letter_code
_entity_poly.pdbx_strand_id
1 'polypeptide(L)'
;MYTINVNDQDHTVDVPGDKPLLWVLRENLKLFGSKYGCGQALCGACTVHVDGQPTRACVMPISAAEGHRITTIEVMNEDNIGRLVQAAWQELNVPQCGYCQSGQVMAATALLKDNRSPSDRDI
;
A
#
# COMPACT_ATOMS: atom_id res chain seq x y z
N MET A 1 15.78 16.89 2.78
CA MET A 1 14.30 16.86 2.92
C MET A 1 13.65 16.33 1.68
N TYR A 2 12.59 15.57 1.84
CA TYR A 2 11.84 15.00 0.73
C TYR A 2 10.37 15.37 0.86
N THR A 3 9.73 15.75 -0.26
CA THR A 3 8.31 16.02 -0.32
C THR A 3 7.64 14.89 -1.08
N ILE A 4 6.71 14.21 -0.43
CA ILE A 4 5.97 13.10 -1.03
C ILE A 4 4.48 13.39 -0.96
N ASN A 5 3.76 12.90 -1.97
CA ASN A 5 2.30 12.98 -2.02
C ASN A 5 1.73 11.67 -1.53
N VAL A 6 1.04 11.71 -0.39
CA VAL A 6 0.42 10.53 0.20
C VAL A 6 -1.07 10.81 0.39
N ASN A 7 -1.91 10.01 -0.25
CA ASN A 7 -3.37 10.13 -0.16
C ASN A 7 -3.84 11.55 -0.52
N ASP A 8 -3.27 12.09 -1.61
CA ASP A 8 -3.56 13.41 -2.16
C ASP A 8 -3.16 14.59 -1.26
N GLN A 9 -2.26 14.35 -0.31
CA GLN A 9 -1.68 15.41 0.53
C GLN A 9 -0.17 15.38 0.43
N ASP A 10 0.44 16.55 0.28
CA ASP A 10 1.89 16.67 0.26
C ASP A 10 2.44 16.72 1.69
N HIS A 11 3.48 15.92 1.93
CA HIS A 11 4.18 15.86 3.20
C HIS A 11 5.67 16.07 2.97
N THR A 12 6.28 16.96 3.74
CA THR A 12 7.73 17.14 3.70
C THR A 12 8.33 16.49 4.94
N VAL A 13 9.28 15.59 4.71
CA VAL A 13 9.93 14.83 5.78
C VAL A 13 11.44 15.04 5.73
N ASP A 14 12.05 15.18 6.89
CA ASP A 14 13.50 15.35 7.02
C ASP A 14 14.10 14.02 7.49
N VAL A 15 14.42 13.19 6.53
CA VAL A 15 14.94 11.84 6.76
C VAL A 15 16.04 11.54 5.75
N PRO A 16 16.92 10.54 6.02
CA PRO A 16 17.88 10.08 5.01
C PRO A 16 17.16 9.56 3.77
N GLY A 17 17.78 9.76 2.60
CA GLY A 17 17.17 9.38 1.32
C GLY A 17 16.98 7.89 1.13
N ASP A 18 17.72 7.05 1.87
CA ASP A 18 17.61 5.60 1.83
C ASP A 18 16.60 5.03 2.83
N LYS A 19 15.98 5.88 3.67
CA LYS A 19 14.95 5.40 4.60
C LYS A 19 13.80 4.80 3.80
N PRO A 20 13.40 3.53 4.08
CA PRO A 20 12.30 2.92 3.35
C PRO A 20 10.98 3.66 3.51
N LEU A 21 10.21 3.73 2.43
CA LEU A 21 8.90 4.39 2.43
C LEU A 21 8.00 3.85 3.54
N LEU A 22 8.02 2.55 3.77
CA LEU A 22 7.20 1.93 4.83
C LEU A 22 7.40 2.62 6.18
N TRP A 23 8.66 2.86 6.56
CA TRP A 23 8.97 3.47 7.85
C TRP A 23 8.62 4.94 7.89
N VAL A 24 8.75 5.66 6.76
CA VAL A 24 8.26 7.04 6.67
C VAL A 24 6.76 7.09 6.89
N LEU A 25 6.00 6.20 6.26
CA LEU A 25 4.55 6.13 6.46
C LEU A 25 4.20 5.88 7.92
N ARG A 26 4.85 4.91 8.56
CA ARG A 26 4.52 4.52 9.92
C ARG A 26 5.07 5.47 10.99
N GLU A 27 6.31 5.93 10.83
CA GLU A 27 6.98 6.71 11.86
C GLU A 27 6.78 8.22 11.70
N ASN A 28 6.88 8.73 10.49
CA ASN A 28 6.79 10.17 10.23
C ASN A 28 5.35 10.62 10.01
N LEU A 29 4.56 9.87 9.25
CA LEU A 29 3.18 10.23 8.91
C LEU A 29 2.14 9.56 9.80
N LYS A 30 2.55 8.61 10.63
CA LYS A 30 1.65 7.89 11.56
C LYS A 30 0.53 7.12 10.86
N LEU A 31 0.80 6.65 9.65
CA LEU A 31 -0.11 5.80 8.89
C LEU A 31 0.28 4.34 9.14
N PHE A 32 -0.42 3.68 10.04
CA PHE A 32 -0.04 2.37 10.57
C PHE A 32 -0.67 1.18 9.84
N GLY A 33 -1.50 1.43 8.82
CA GLY A 33 -2.20 0.36 8.10
C GLY A 33 -1.28 -0.54 7.29
N SER A 34 -0.23 0.01 6.68
CA SER A 34 0.79 -0.77 5.99
C SER A 34 1.71 -1.43 7.01
N LYS A 35 2.02 -2.72 6.83
CA LYS A 35 2.69 -3.53 7.84
C LYS A 35 4.07 -3.99 7.39
N TYR A 36 4.96 -4.17 8.35
CA TYR A 36 6.26 -4.79 8.14
C TYR A 36 6.18 -6.29 8.38
N GLY A 37 6.70 -7.08 7.44
CA GLY A 37 6.81 -8.53 7.58
C GLY A 37 8.22 -8.99 7.27
N CYS A 38 8.55 -9.22 5.98
CA CYS A 38 9.86 -9.78 5.57
C CYS A 38 10.96 -8.74 5.38
N GLY A 39 10.63 -7.50 5.00
CA GLY A 39 11.62 -6.47 4.66
C GLY A 39 12.37 -6.71 3.36
N GLN A 40 11.96 -7.69 2.57
CA GLN A 40 12.64 -8.16 1.36
C GLN A 40 11.72 -8.20 0.14
N ALA A 41 10.60 -7.49 0.18
CA ALA A 41 9.60 -7.43 -0.89
C ALA A 41 8.92 -8.78 -1.21
N LEU A 42 8.88 -9.71 -0.26
CA LEU A 42 8.32 -11.05 -0.48
C LEU A 42 6.90 -11.22 0.05
N CYS A 43 6.64 -10.81 1.31
CA CYS A 43 5.37 -11.12 1.97
C CYS A 43 4.20 -10.23 1.51
N GLY A 44 4.47 -9.04 1.03
CA GLY A 44 3.44 -8.11 0.55
C GLY A 44 2.67 -7.34 1.62
N ALA A 45 2.94 -7.54 2.91
CA ALA A 45 2.23 -6.86 3.99
C ALA A 45 2.38 -5.34 3.92
N CYS A 46 3.44 -4.84 3.28
CA CYS A 46 3.75 -3.43 3.13
C CYS A 46 3.24 -2.80 1.84
N THR A 47 2.47 -3.52 1.03
CA THR A 47 2.07 -3.05 -0.30
C THR A 47 1.27 -1.75 -0.23
N VAL A 48 1.69 -0.78 -1.03
CA VAL A 48 0.99 0.47 -1.29
C VAL A 48 0.86 0.65 -2.79
N HIS A 49 0.11 1.65 -3.25
CA HIS A 49 0.10 2.02 -4.66
C HIS A 49 1.02 3.22 -4.88
N VAL A 50 1.91 3.12 -5.86
CA VAL A 50 2.75 4.21 -6.34
C VAL A 50 2.32 4.49 -7.76
N ASP A 51 1.72 5.65 -8.00
CA ASP A 51 1.12 6.00 -9.29
C ASP A 51 0.16 4.91 -9.80
N GLY A 52 -0.61 4.33 -8.88
CA GLY A 52 -1.58 3.28 -9.18
C GLY A 52 -1.00 1.87 -9.29
N GLN A 53 0.32 1.70 -9.15
CA GLN A 53 0.98 0.39 -9.26
C GLN A 53 1.26 -0.19 -7.88
N PRO A 54 0.98 -1.49 -7.65
CA PRO A 54 1.27 -2.11 -6.36
C PRO A 54 2.79 -2.18 -6.15
N THR A 55 3.24 -1.67 -5.03
CA THR A 55 4.66 -1.52 -4.74
C THR A 55 4.95 -1.93 -3.30
N ARG A 56 6.08 -2.62 -3.08
CA ARG A 56 6.53 -3.02 -1.75
C ARG A 56 7.23 -1.84 -1.08
N ALA A 57 6.56 -1.24 -0.11
CA ALA A 57 7.09 -0.05 0.56
C ALA A 57 8.31 -0.33 1.43
N CYS A 58 8.52 -1.58 1.85
CA CYS A 58 9.65 -1.93 2.73
C CYS A 58 11.01 -1.81 2.04
N VAL A 59 11.06 -1.85 0.69
CA VAL A 59 12.31 -1.78 -0.06
C VAL A 59 12.42 -0.53 -0.93
N MET A 60 11.41 0.34 -0.93
CA MET A 60 11.43 1.56 -1.71
C MET A 60 12.04 2.70 -0.89
N PRO A 61 13.21 3.25 -1.27
CA PRO A 61 13.78 4.38 -0.53
C PRO A 61 12.93 5.63 -0.74
N ILE A 62 12.90 6.50 0.28
CA ILE A 62 12.10 7.72 0.22
C ILE A 62 12.52 8.60 -0.97
N SER A 63 13.78 8.60 -1.32
CA SER A 63 14.29 9.37 -2.47
C SER A 63 13.64 8.94 -3.79
N ALA A 64 13.25 7.66 -3.91
CA ALA A 64 12.55 7.15 -5.09
C ALA A 64 11.05 7.46 -5.06
N ALA A 65 10.49 7.78 -3.92
CA ALA A 65 9.07 8.07 -3.76
C ALA A 65 8.73 9.53 -4.09
N GLU A 66 9.71 10.40 -4.02
CA GLU A 66 9.50 11.83 -4.30
C GLU A 66 9.03 12.02 -5.75
N GLY A 67 8.00 12.85 -5.93
CA GLY A 67 7.44 13.11 -7.25
C GLY A 67 6.38 12.10 -7.70
N HIS A 68 6.08 11.09 -6.91
CA HIS A 68 5.07 10.07 -7.21
C HIS A 68 3.86 10.20 -6.28
N ARG A 69 2.72 9.68 -6.73
CA ARG A 69 1.49 9.65 -5.92
C ARG A 69 1.43 8.34 -5.16
N ILE A 70 1.47 8.43 -3.85
CA ILE A 70 1.41 7.27 -2.97
C ILE A 70 -0.02 7.14 -2.43
N THR A 71 -0.60 5.94 -2.52
CA THR A 71 -1.93 5.65 -1.96
C THR A 71 -1.80 4.48 -1.01
N THR A 72 -2.33 4.63 0.20
CA THR A 72 -2.25 3.62 1.26
C THR A 72 -3.61 3.01 1.56
N ILE A 73 -3.60 1.97 2.39
CA ILE A 73 -4.83 1.28 2.79
C ILE A 73 -5.82 2.21 3.52
N GLU A 74 -5.32 3.26 4.16
CA GLU A 74 -6.15 4.18 4.94
C GLU A 74 -7.26 4.86 4.14
N VAL A 75 -7.09 4.97 2.81
CA VAL A 75 -8.11 5.62 1.96
C VAL A 75 -8.81 4.64 1.00
N MET A 76 -8.57 3.33 1.13
CA MET A 76 -9.17 2.37 0.21
C MET A 76 -10.70 2.27 0.31
N ASN A 77 -11.28 2.66 1.42
CA ASN A 77 -12.74 2.73 1.55
C ASN A 77 -13.36 3.85 0.71
N GLU A 78 -12.56 4.80 0.25
CA GLU A 78 -13.00 5.89 -0.63
C GLU A 78 -12.84 5.53 -2.10
N ASP A 79 -12.12 4.46 -2.42
CA ASP A 79 -11.94 3.96 -3.77
C ASP A 79 -13.05 2.95 -4.10
N ASN A 80 -13.69 3.09 -5.27
CA ASN A 80 -14.82 2.22 -5.63
C ASN A 80 -14.46 0.74 -5.64
N ILE A 81 -13.32 0.38 -6.23
CA ILE A 81 -12.87 -1.01 -6.29
C ILE A 81 -12.34 -1.44 -4.92
N GLY A 82 -11.56 -0.60 -4.25
CA GLY A 82 -11.04 -0.88 -2.91
C GLY A 82 -12.15 -1.16 -1.91
N ARG A 83 -13.24 -0.38 -1.95
CA ARG A 83 -14.39 -0.60 -1.09
C ARG A 83 -15.05 -1.95 -1.35
N LEU A 84 -15.20 -2.33 -2.62
CA LEU A 84 -15.78 -3.62 -2.98
C LEU A 84 -14.91 -4.79 -2.54
N VAL A 85 -13.58 -4.66 -2.69
CA VAL A 85 -12.64 -5.68 -2.22
C VAL A 85 -12.74 -5.84 -0.71
N GLN A 86 -12.76 -4.73 0.04
CA GLN A 86 -12.88 -4.78 1.50
C GLN A 86 -14.21 -5.38 1.95
N ALA A 87 -15.31 -5.07 1.25
CA ALA A 87 -16.61 -5.64 1.56
C ALA A 87 -16.63 -7.15 1.33
N ALA A 88 -16.03 -7.64 0.24
CA ALA A 88 -15.92 -9.07 -0.04
C ALA A 88 -15.05 -9.77 1.02
N TRP A 89 -13.96 -9.13 1.44
CA TRP A 89 -13.09 -9.64 2.50
C TRP A 89 -13.85 -9.89 3.80
N GLN A 90 -14.68 -8.92 4.17
CA GLN A 90 -15.50 -8.99 5.36
C GLN A 90 -16.60 -10.04 5.26
N GLU A 91 -17.31 -10.04 4.13
CA GLU A 91 -18.43 -10.96 3.89
C GLU A 91 -18.00 -12.42 3.91
N LEU A 92 -16.82 -12.72 3.36
CA LEU A 92 -16.29 -14.08 3.27
C LEU A 92 -15.45 -14.49 4.49
N ASN A 93 -15.30 -13.61 5.49
CA ASN A 93 -14.49 -13.88 6.68
C ASN A 93 -13.08 -14.35 6.34
N VAL A 94 -12.44 -13.69 5.37
CA VAL A 94 -11.13 -14.09 4.86
C VAL A 94 -10.03 -14.06 5.93
N PRO A 95 -9.93 -13.02 6.79
CA PRO A 95 -8.77 -12.91 7.67
C PRO A 95 -8.77 -13.96 8.78
N GLN A 96 -7.57 -14.45 9.07
CA GLN A 96 -7.30 -15.22 10.28
C GLN A 96 -6.76 -14.27 11.34
N CYS A 97 -5.43 -13.97 11.35
CA CYS A 97 -4.90 -12.97 12.27
C CYS A 97 -5.04 -11.53 11.75
N GLY A 98 -5.22 -11.36 10.44
CA GLY A 98 -5.44 -10.07 9.79
C GLY A 98 -4.19 -9.26 9.50
N TYR A 99 -3.00 -9.74 9.84
CA TYR A 99 -1.77 -8.95 9.68
C TYR A 99 -1.44 -8.66 8.20
N CYS A 100 -1.69 -9.62 7.31
CA CYS A 100 -1.43 -9.46 5.87
C CYS A 100 -2.57 -8.77 5.12
N GLN A 101 -3.68 -8.49 5.78
CA GLN A 101 -4.92 -8.06 5.12
C GLN A 101 -4.74 -6.77 4.33
N SER A 102 -4.10 -5.75 4.92
CA SER A 102 -3.94 -4.46 4.25
C SER A 102 -3.17 -4.60 2.94
N GLY A 103 -2.06 -5.33 2.95
CA GLY A 103 -1.25 -5.56 1.75
C GLY A 103 -2.01 -6.35 0.70
N GLN A 104 -2.75 -7.38 1.10
CA GLN A 104 -3.52 -8.18 0.15
C GLN A 104 -4.68 -7.39 -0.47
N VAL A 105 -5.36 -6.55 0.30
CA VAL A 105 -6.41 -5.67 -0.23
C VAL A 105 -5.83 -4.70 -1.25
N MET A 106 -4.66 -4.12 -0.95
CA MET A 106 -3.99 -3.21 -1.90
C MET A 106 -3.62 -3.93 -3.19
N ALA A 107 -3.06 -5.13 -3.09
CA ALA A 107 -2.68 -5.91 -4.26
C ALA A 107 -3.91 -6.34 -5.09
N ALA A 108 -4.96 -6.79 -4.43
CA ALA A 108 -6.19 -7.20 -5.10
C ALA A 108 -6.88 -6.01 -5.79
N THR A 109 -6.89 -4.85 -5.15
CA THR A 109 -7.48 -3.64 -5.73
C THR A 109 -6.72 -3.23 -7.00
N ALA A 110 -5.39 -3.25 -6.96
CA ALA A 110 -4.58 -2.92 -8.13
C ALA A 110 -4.81 -3.91 -9.28
N LEU A 111 -4.89 -5.21 -8.97
CA LEU A 111 -5.17 -6.24 -9.96
C LEU A 111 -6.52 -6.01 -10.64
N LEU A 112 -7.55 -5.74 -9.87
CA LEU A 112 -8.90 -5.55 -10.41
C LEU A 112 -9.05 -4.25 -11.20
N LYS A 113 -8.28 -3.23 -10.89
CA LYS A 113 -8.22 -2.00 -11.70
C LYS A 113 -7.60 -2.25 -13.07
N ASP A 114 -6.62 -3.13 -13.12
CA ASP A 114 -5.92 -3.50 -14.35
C ASP A 114 -6.70 -4.55 -15.14
N ASN A 115 -7.32 -5.51 -14.45
CA ASN A 115 -8.07 -6.62 -15.06
C ASN A 115 -9.30 -6.94 -14.21
N ARG A 116 -10.48 -6.60 -14.73
CA ARG A 116 -11.75 -6.78 -14.00
C ARG A 116 -12.21 -8.22 -13.88
N SER A 117 -11.64 -9.13 -14.68
CA SER A 117 -12.02 -10.55 -14.69
C SER A 117 -10.77 -11.42 -14.68
N PRO A 118 -9.96 -11.34 -13.60
CA PRO A 118 -8.72 -12.11 -13.56
C PRO A 118 -9.00 -13.61 -13.46
N SER A 119 -8.18 -14.39 -14.16
CA SER A 119 -8.18 -15.84 -14.02
C SER A 119 -7.33 -16.25 -12.81
N ASP A 120 -7.40 -17.53 -12.44
CA ASP A 120 -6.56 -18.05 -11.36
C ASP A 120 -5.07 -17.86 -11.66
N ARG A 121 -4.68 -17.88 -12.95
CA ARG A 121 -3.29 -17.63 -13.36
C ARG A 121 -2.87 -16.18 -13.10
N ASP A 122 -3.79 -15.24 -13.17
CA ASP A 122 -3.51 -13.81 -12.96
C ASP A 122 -3.34 -13.47 -11.48
N ILE A 123 -3.87 -14.33 -10.62
CA ILE A 123 -3.81 -14.15 -9.17
C ILE A 123 -2.57 -14.86 -8.61
#